data_a5ea5a5776b22b57216fef82d654f002
#
_entry.id   a5ea5a5776b22b57216fef82d654f002
#
_cell.length_a   1.000
_cell.length_b   1.000
_cell.length_c   1.000
_cell.angle_alpha   90.00
_cell.angle_beta   90.00
_cell.angle_gamma   90.00
#
_symmetry.space_group_name_H-M   'P 1'
#
loop_
_entity.id
_entity.type
_entity.pdbx_description
1 polymer ?
#
loop_
_entity_poly.entity_id
_entity_poly.type
_entity_poly.pdbx_seq_one_letter_code
_entity_poly.pdbx_strand_id
1 'polypeptide(L)'
;MNIHQISVFLENRTGQLAEITQMLAKENVDIRAISIAETADYGVARMIVDDSYKASSILLNHGDILSMTPVWAVEVPDRPAGLAELLNILAEAHVDIEYMYSLFTRRDGFAYMVMRVNDEPNFLNALGQHKIRIMSQSDLGLK
;
A
#
# COMPACT_ATOMS: atom_id res chain seq x y z
N MET A 1 9.95 -8.73 5.53
CA MET A 1 9.30 -7.67 6.34
C MET A 1 8.37 -6.78 5.50
N ASN A 2 7.82 -7.33 4.45
CA ASN A 2 6.81 -6.63 3.64
C ASN A 2 5.44 -6.66 4.30
N ILE A 3 4.52 -5.89 3.76
CA ILE A 3 3.12 -5.91 4.16
C ILE A 3 2.25 -6.40 3.00
N HIS A 4 1.04 -6.81 3.29
CA HIS A 4 0.13 -7.38 2.29
C HIS A 4 -0.78 -6.32 1.70
N GLN A 5 -0.73 -6.17 0.39
CA GLN A 5 -1.65 -5.32 -0.36
C GLN A 5 -2.68 -6.20 -1.05
N ILE A 6 -3.95 -5.83 -0.96
CA ILE A 6 -5.00 -6.44 -1.77
C ILE A 6 -5.18 -5.58 -3.00
N SER A 7 -5.07 -6.20 -4.18
CA SER A 7 -5.34 -5.53 -5.45
C SER A 7 -6.64 -6.09 -6.02
N VAL A 8 -7.68 -5.27 -6.09
CA VAL A 8 -9.02 -5.67 -6.54
C VAL A 8 -9.27 -5.11 -7.92
N PHE A 9 -9.64 -5.97 -8.85
CA PHE A 9 -10.04 -5.56 -10.19
C PHE A 9 -11.39 -4.85 -10.11
N LEU A 10 -11.48 -3.67 -10.73
CA LEU A 10 -12.69 -2.87 -10.81
C LEU A 10 -13.19 -2.83 -12.25
N GLU A 11 -14.45 -3.16 -12.45
CA GLU A 11 -15.13 -2.85 -13.69
C GLU A 11 -15.39 -1.34 -13.73
N ASN A 12 -15.52 -0.78 -14.93
CA ASN A 12 -15.79 0.65 -15.07
C ASN A 12 -17.28 0.93 -14.82
N ARG A 13 -17.69 0.80 -13.56
CA ARG A 13 -19.08 0.85 -13.10
C ARG A 13 -19.22 1.77 -11.90
N THR A 14 -20.14 2.72 -12.00
CA THR A 14 -20.44 3.66 -10.91
C THR A 14 -20.86 2.92 -9.64
N GLY A 15 -20.28 3.29 -8.51
CA GLY A 15 -20.68 2.77 -7.20
C GLY A 15 -20.00 1.47 -6.80
N GLN A 16 -19.18 0.85 -7.64
CA GLN A 16 -18.51 -0.41 -7.31
C GLN A 16 -17.58 -0.25 -6.11
N LEU A 17 -16.81 0.81 -6.06
CA LEU A 17 -15.89 1.06 -4.94
C LEU A 17 -16.64 1.31 -3.63
N ALA A 18 -17.75 2.05 -3.70
CA ALA A 18 -18.63 2.26 -2.54
C ALA A 18 -19.18 0.94 -2.02
N GLU A 19 -19.61 0.06 -2.92
CA GLU A 19 -20.11 -1.28 -2.59
C GLU A 19 -19.05 -2.12 -1.87
N ILE A 20 -17.84 -2.15 -2.42
CA ILE A 20 -16.71 -2.89 -1.83
C ILE A 20 -16.38 -2.36 -0.43
N THR A 21 -16.26 -1.06 -0.28
CA THR A 21 -15.90 -0.45 1.00
C THR A 21 -16.99 -0.63 2.06
N GLN A 22 -18.26 -0.55 1.68
CA GLN A 22 -19.38 -0.83 2.58
C GLN A 22 -19.39 -2.28 3.05
N MET A 23 -19.10 -3.19 2.16
CA MET A 23 -19.06 -4.62 2.46
C MET A 23 -17.95 -4.94 3.47
N LEU A 24 -16.77 -4.35 3.29
CA LEU A 24 -15.65 -4.49 4.23
C LEU A 24 -15.97 -3.86 5.59
N ALA A 25 -16.58 -2.68 5.59
CA ALA A 25 -16.98 -1.98 6.82
C ALA A 25 -17.99 -2.79 7.63
N LYS A 26 -18.94 -3.42 6.96
CA LYS A 26 -19.96 -4.26 7.59
C LYS A 26 -19.36 -5.42 8.38
N GLU A 27 -18.26 -5.95 7.92
CA GLU A 27 -17.52 -7.04 8.56
C GLU A 27 -16.40 -6.52 9.46
N ASN A 28 -16.41 -5.24 9.77
CA ASN A 28 -15.44 -4.59 10.66
C ASN A 28 -13.98 -4.69 10.16
N VAL A 29 -13.79 -4.62 8.84
CA VAL A 29 -12.45 -4.51 8.24
C VAL A 29 -12.12 -3.04 8.06
N ASP A 30 -10.98 -2.62 8.60
CA ASP A 30 -10.53 -1.22 8.55
C ASP A 30 -9.55 -1.03 7.38
N ILE A 31 -9.89 -0.11 6.50
CA ILE A 31 -9.04 0.27 5.37
C ILE A 31 -8.02 1.29 5.85
N ARG A 32 -6.74 0.94 5.73
CA ARG A 32 -5.62 1.76 6.20
C ARG A 32 -4.95 2.55 5.09
N ALA A 33 -5.19 2.18 3.85
CA ALA A 33 -4.74 2.90 2.67
C ALA A 33 -5.52 2.42 1.46
N ILE A 34 -5.69 3.29 0.49
CA ILE A 34 -6.33 2.95 -0.79
C ILE A 34 -5.76 3.82 -1.90
N SER A 35 -5.58 3.21 -3.06
CA SER A 35 -5.16 3.90 -4.28
C SER A 35 -5.84 3.25 -5.46
N ILE A 36 -6.29 4.07 -6.41
CA ILE A 36 -6.93 3.60 -7.63
C ILE A 36 -5.99 3.87 -8.80
N ALA A 37 -5.68 2.82 -9.54
CA ALA A 37 -5.02 2.93 -10.84
C ALA A 37 -6.04 2.54 -11.89
N GLU A 38 -6.28 3.41 -12.87
CA GLU A 38 -7.30 3.12 -13.87
C GLU A 38 -6.77 3.26 -15.29
N THR A 39 -7.33 2.45 -16.18
CA THR A 39 -7.19 2.57 -17.62
C THR A 39 -8.56 2.94 -18.20
N ALA A 40 -8.65 3.08 -19.53
CA ALA A 40 -9.92 3.39 -20.18
C ALA A 40 -11.01 2.32 -19.94
N ASP A 41 -10.60 1.06 -19.76
CA ASP A 41 -11.53 -0.09 -19.74
C ASP A 41 -11.76 -0.65 -18.35
N TYR A 42 -10.82 -0.48 -17.41
CA TYR A 42 -10.93 -1.06 -16.07
C TYR A 42 -10.06 -0.30 -15.09
N GLY A 43 -10.18 -0.66 -13.82
CA GLY A 43 -9.35 -0.11 -12.76
C GLY A 43 -8.86 -1.19 -11.81
N VAL A 44 -7.91 -0.83 -10.98
CA VAL A 44 -7.42 -1.65 -9.88
C VAL A 44 -7.43 -0.81 -8.61
N ALA A 45 -8.12 -1.30 -7.58
CA ALA A 45 -8.04 -0.71 -6.25
C ALA A 45 -6.95 -1.44 -5.47
N ARG A 46 -5.95 -0.70 -5.04
CA ARG A 46 -4.89 -1.21 -4.16
C ARG A 46 -5.20 -0.78 -2.74
N MET A 47 -5.29 -1.75 -1.83
CA MET A 47 -5.69 -1.48 -0.45
C MET A 47 -4.77 -2.14 0.54
N ILE A 48 -4.52 -1.42 1.64
CA ILE A 48 -3.97 -1.98 2.87
C ILE A 48 -5.09 -1.98 3.88
N VAL A 49 -5.36 -3.14 4.47
CA VAL A 49 -6.42 -3.32 5.46
C VAL A 49 -5.83 -3.94 6.73
N ASP A 50 -6.54 -3.83 7.83
CA ASP A 50 -6.08 -4.36 9.11
C ASP A 50 -6.05 -5.90 9.15
N ASP A 51 -6.92 -6.57 8.39
CA ASP A 51 -6.97 -8.03 8.30
C ASP A 51 -7.13 -8.44 6.83
N SER A 52 -6.01 -8.66 6.17
CA SER A 52 -5.97 -8.90 4.73
C SER A 52 -6.60 -10.26 4.34
N TYR A 53 -6.45 -11.27 5.17
CA TYR A 53 -7.03 -12.59 4.88
C TYR A 53 -8.56 -12.56 5.01
N LYS A 54 -9.07 -11.91 6.04
CA LYS A 54 -10.50 -11.70 6.23
C LYS A 54 -11.10 -10.93 5.06
N ALA A 55 -10.47 -9.81 4.70
CA ALA A 55 -10.92 -8.98 3.57
C ALA A 55 -10.92 -9.76 2.27
N SER A 56 -9.88 -10.54 2.00
CA SER A 56 -9.79 -11.37 0.80
C SER A 56 -10.93 -12.39 0.73
N SER A 57 -11.26 -13.04 1.85
CA SER A 57 -12.37 -13.98 1.91
C SER A 57 -13.71 -13.32 1.59
N ILE A 58 -13.95 -12.14 2.16
CA ILE A 58 -15.18 -11.37 1.92
C ILE A 58 -15.32 -11.03 0.43
N LEU A 59 -14.24 -10.52 -0.15
CA LEU A 59 -14.23 -10.09 -1.55
C LEU A 59 -14.38 -11.28 -2.51
N LEU A 60 -13.70 -12.39 -2.24
CA LEU A 60 -13.82 -13.60 -3.06
C LEU A 60 -15.24 -14.16 -3.01
N ASN A 61 -15.87 -14.18 -1.84
CA ASN A 61 -17.25 -14.63 -1.70
C ASN A 61 -18.25 -13.72 -2.44
N HIS A 62 -17.91 -12.45 -2.56
CA HIS A 62 -18.70 -11.50 -3.35
C HIS A 62 -18.53 -11.66 -4.86
N GLY A 63 -17.52 -12.41 -5.29
CA GLY A 63 -17.24 -12.65 -6.71
C GLY A 63 -16.20 -11.69 -7.30
N ASP A 64 -15.50 -10.93 -6.47
CA ASP A 64 -14.45 -10.02 -6.96
C ASP A 64 -13.21 -10.80 -7.38
N ILE A 65 -12.50 -10.24 -8.35
CA ILE A 65 -11.20 -10.74 -8.79
C ILE A 65 -10.13 -9.93 -8.06
N LEU A 66 -9.26 -10.62 -7.35
CA LEU A 66 -8.23 -9.96 -6.56
C LEU A 66 -6.92 -10.76 -6.54
N SER A 67 -5.85 -10.07 -6.15
CA SER A 67 -4.57 -10.69 -5.85
C SER A 67 -4.00 -10.09 -4.56
N MET A 68 -3.17 -10.85 -3.87
CA MET A 68 -2.41 -10.39 -2.71
C MET A 68 -0.98 -10.11 -3.16
N THR A 69 -0.53 -8.87 -2.97
CA THR A 69 0.76 -8.40 -3.46
C THR A 69 1.62 -7.95 -2.27
N PRO A 70 2.86 -8.44 -2.13
CA PRO A 70 3.76 -7.91 -1.12
C PRO A 70 4.25 -6.51 -1.53
N VAL A 71 4.20 -5.58 -0.58
CA VAL A 71 4.66 -4.20 -0.75
C VAL A 71 5.43 -3.75 0.50
N TRP A 72 6.08 -2.61 0.42
CA TRP A 72 6.92 -2.09 1.50
C TRP A 72 6.29 -0.82 2.07
N ALA A 73 6.24 -0.71 3.40
CA ALA A 73 5.81 0.50 4.08
C ALA A 73 7.05 1.19 4.66
N VAL A 74 7.32 2.41 4.20
CA VAL A 74 8.53 3.16 4.52
C VAL A 74 8.17 4.38 5.35
N GLU A 75 8.90 4.59 6.45
CA GLU A 75 8.76 5.76 7.29
C GLU A 75 9.46 6.96 6.64
N VAL A 76 8.74 8.07 6.49
CA VAL A 76 9.23 9.29 5.84
C VAL A 76 9.03 10.46 6.79
N PRO A 77 10.05 11.32 7.01
CA PRO A 77 9.84 12.52 7.81
C PRO A 77 8.72 13.39 7.23
N ASP A 78 7.75 13.73 8.06
CA ASP A 78 6.58 14.55 7.66
C ASP A 78 6.94 16.03 7.71
N ARG A 79 7.77 16.47 6.78
CA ARG A 79 8.23 17.85 6.61
C ARG A 79 8.56 18.13 5.16
N PRO A 80 8.67 19.41 4.77
CA PRO A 80 9.17 19.72 3.43
C PRO A 80 10.49 19.00 3.16
N ALA A 81 10.70 18.53 1.96
CA ALA A 81 11.85 17.76 1.50
C ALA A 81 11.98 16.33 2.03
N GLY A 82 11.15 15.89 2.99
CA GLY A 82 11.23 14.53 3.53
C GLY A 82 11.07 13.45 2.45
N LEU A 83 10.05 13.57 1.63
CA LEU A 83 9.83 12.64 0.52
C LEU A 83 10.92 12.77 -0.56
N ALA A 84 11.33 14.00 -0.88
CA ALA A 84 12.36 14.22 -1.89
C ALA A 84 13.70 13.57 -1.49
N GLU A 85 14.06 13.61 -0.23
CA GLU A 85 15.27 12.96 0.29
C GLU A 85 15.21 11.45 0.07
N LEU A 86 14.08 10.83 0.41
CA LEU A 86 13.88 9.39 0.18
C LEU A 86 14.00 9.04 -1.30
N LEU A 87 13.31 9.79 -2.15
CA LEU A 87 13.30 9.53 -3.58
C LEU A 87 14.68 9.72 -4.21
N ASN A 88 15.47 10.68 -3.73
CA ASN A 88 16.86 10.88 -4.17
C ASN A 88 17.75 9.68 -3.81
N ILE A 89 17.59 9.14 -2.59
CA ILE A 89 18.32 7.95 -2.17
C ILE A 89 18.03 6.79 -3.12
N LEU A 90 16.76 6.57 -3.45
CA LEU A 90 16.36 5.48 -4.35
C LEU A 90 16.83 5.73 -5.79
N ALA A 91 16.81 6.98 -6.25
CA ALA A 91 17.31 7.33 -7.58
C ALA A 91 18.81 7.06 -7.71
N GLU A 92 19.59 7.45 -6.72
CA GLU A 92 21.04 7.20 -6.69
C GLU A 92 21.36 5.71 -6.65
N ALA A 93 20.49 4.91 -6.03
CA ALA A 93 20.62 3.46 -5.98
C ALA A 93 20.06 2.77 -7.23
N HIS A 94 19.56 3.52 -8.22
CA HIS A 94 18.96 3.00 -9.44
C HIS A 94 17.75 2.09 -9.18
N VAL A 95 16.96 2.42 -8.17
CA VAL A 95 15.72 1.73 -7.86
C VAL A 95 14.54 2.48 -8.49
N ASP A 96 13.81 1.81 -9.35
CA ASP A 96 12.59 2.36 -9.94
C ASP A 96 11.39 2.05 -9.07
N ILE A 97 10.56 3.05 -8.85
CA ILE A 97 9.32 2.91 -8.11
C ILE A 97 8.22 2.61 -9.12
N GLU A 98 7.60 1.44 -9.00
CA GLU A 98 6.48 1.06 -9.87
C GLU A 98 5.23 1.86 -9.50
N TYR A 99 4.96 1.99 -8.21
CA TYR A 99 3.92 2.87 -7.68
C TYR A 99 4.13 3.11 -6.19
N MET A 100 3.48 4.15 -5.67
CA MET A 100 3.50 4.48 -4.24
C MET A 100 2.24 5.22 -3.86
N TYR A 101 1.84 5.09 -2.60
CA TYR A 101 0.72 5.82 -2.01
C TYR A 101 0.88 5.85 -0.49
N SER A 102 0.18 6.77 0.19
CA SER A 102 0.35 6.95 1.63
C SER A 102 -0.63 6.10 2.43
N LEU A 103 -0.20 5.70 3.63
CA LEU A 103 -1.09 5.14 4.65
C LEU A 103 -1.88 6.28 5.29
N PHE A 104 -3.09 5.98 5.76
CA PHE A 104 -3.92 6.95 6.50
C PHE A 104 -3.33 7.23 7.89
N THR A 105 -2.64 6.25 8.47
CA THR A 105 -2.02 6.36 9.78
C THR A 105 -0.79 7.26 9.70
N ARG A 106 -0.68 8.17 10.67
CA ARG A 106 0.50 9.01 10.87
C ARG A 106 0.99 8.86 12.30
N ARG A 107 2.26 9.19 12.50
CA ARG A 107 2.85 9.32 13.81
C ARG A 107 3.53 10.69 13.87
N ASP A 108 3.67 11.27 15.06
CA ASP A 108 4.30 12.59 15.22
C ASP A 108 5.61 12.68 14.47
N GLY A 109 5.67 13.60 13.52
CA GLY A 109 6.85 13.86 12.71
C GLY A 109 7.08 12.90 11.56
N PHE A 110 6.21 11.89 11.35
CA PHE A 110 6.41 10.89 10.31
C PHE A 110 5.12 10.57 9.55
N ALA A 111 5.29 10.28 8.26
CA ALA A 111 4.28 9.69 7.41
C ALA A 111 4.77 8.33 6.93
N TYR A 112 3.89 7.51 6.41
CA TYR A 112 4.23 6.18 5.92
C TYR A 112 3.80 6.04 4.47
N MET A 113 4.75 5.62 3.62
CA MET A 113 4.51 5.42 2.20
C MET A 113 4.55 3.94 1.86
N VAL A 114 3.51 3.47 1.18
CA VAL A 114 3.48 2.14 0.60
C VAL A 114 4.18 2.21 -0.75
N MET A 115 5.12 1.31 -0.98
CA MET A 115 5.93 1.33 -2.20
C MET A 115 6.06 -0.07 -2.80
N ARG A 116 5.94 -0.13 -4.12
CA ARG A 116 6.35 -1.28 -4.90
C ARG A 116 7.47 -0.87 -5.83
N VAL A 117 8.55 -1.65 -5.81
CA VAL A 117 9.79 -1.33 -6.52
C VAL A 117 10.22 -2.50 -7.40
N ASN A 118 11.06 -2.20 -8.40
CA ASN A 118 11.53 -3.19 -9.36
C ASN A 118 12.67 -4.08 -8.83
N ASP A 119 13.44 -3.57 -7.87
CA ASP A 119 14.66 -4.22 -7.37
C ASP A 119 14.66 -4.20 -5.84
N GLU A 120 14.02 -5.21 -5.25
CA GLU A 120 13.87 -5.27 -3.79
C GLU A 120 15.21 -5.39 -3.05
N PRO A 121 16.18 -6.23 -3.45
CA PRO A 121 17.47 -6.29 -2.76
C PRO A 121 18.19 -4.94 -2.73
N ASN A 122 18.23 -4.25 -3.85
CA ASN A 122 18.89 -2.95 -3.93
C ASN A 122 18.14 -1.87 -3.14
N PHE A 123 16.81 -1.92 -3.18
CA PHE A 123 15.94 -1.06 -2.36
C PHE A 123 16.24 -1.22 -0.86
N LEU A 124 16.23 -2.46 -0.36
CA LEU A 124 16.48 -2.75 1.05
C LEU A 124 17.89 -2.32 1.47
N ASN A 125 18.89 -2.56 0.61
CA ASN A 125 20.26 -2.16 0.86
C ASN A 125 20.40 -0.63 0.97
N ALA A 126 19.79 0.11 0.05
CA ALA A 126 19.83 1.58 0.04
C ALA A 126 19.18 2.15 1.30
N LEU A 127 18.01 1.65 1.67
CA LEU A 127 17.31 2.11 2.88
C LEU A 127 18.12 1.77 4.15
N GLY A 128 18.71 0.59 4.20
CA GLY A 128 19.55 0.17 5.32
C GLY A 128 20.77 1.06 5.52
N GLN A 129 21.45 1.41 4.41
CA GLN A 129 22.61 2.31 4.45
C GLN A 129 22.28 3.70 4.99
N HIS A 130 21.08 4.19 4.70
CA HIS A 130 20.60 5.51 5.13
C HIS A 130 19.78 5.46 6.42
N LYS A 131 19.68 4.29 7.06
CA LYS A 131 18.95 4.09 8.32
C LYS A 131 17.48 4.50 8.23
N ILE A 132 16.87 4.26 7.07
CA ILE A 132 15.45 4.51 6.85
C ILE A 132 14.66 3.30 7.31
N ARG A 133 13.65 3.54 8.13
CA ARG A 133 12.87 2.48 8.76
C ARG A 133 11.81 1.94 7.81
N ILE A 134 11.75 0.61 7.72
CA ILE A 134 10.67 -0.12 7.04
C ILE A 134 9.75 -0.68 8.12
N MET A 135 8.45 -0.47 7.96
CA MET A 135 7.44 -0.88 8.91
C MET A 135 6.97 -2.29 8.62
N SER A 136 6.87 -3.13 9.66
CA SER A 136 6.31 -4.47 9.55
C SER A 136 4.79 -4.44 9.69
N GLN A 137 4.15 -5.59 9.42
CA GLN A 137 2.73 -5.79 9.70
C GLN A 137 2.40 -5.44 11.17
N SER A 138 3.18 -5.94 12.12
CA SER A 138 2.92 -5.68 13.54
C SER A 138 3.17 -4.23 13.92
N ASP A 139 4.15 -3.56 13.34
CA ASP A 139 4.41 -2.13 13.59
C ASP A 139 3.19 -1.27 13.23
N LEU A 140 2.47 -1.68 12.20
CA LEU A 140 1.30 -0.96 11.68
C LEU A 140 -0.04 -1.48 12.25
N GLY A 141 0.00 -2.46 13.13
CA GLY A 141 -1.21 -3.07 13.70
C GLY A 141 -1.99 -3.89 12.69
N LEU A 142 -1.31 -4.48 11.70
CA LEU A 142 -1.93 -5.29 10.66
C LEU A 142 -1.81 -6.78 10.99
N LYS A 143 -2.78 -7.57 10.54
CA LYS A 143 -2.78 -9.03 10.66
C LYS A 143 -2.47 -9.69 9.34
#